data_5b923d03f81fc45398c4e618b3efce7d
#
_entry.id   5b923d03f81fc45398c4e618b3efce7d
#
_cell.length_a   1.000
_cell.length_b   1.000
_cell.length_c   1.000
_cell.angle_alpha   90.00
_cell.angle_beta   90.00
_cell.angle_gamma   90.00
#
_symmetry.space_group_name_H-M   'P 1'
#
loop_
_entity.id
_entity.type
_entity.pdbx_description
1 polymer ?
#
loop_
_entity_poly.entity_id
_entity_poly.type
_entity_poly.pdbx_seq_one_letter_code
_entity_poly.pdbx_strand_id
1 'polypeptide(L)'
;MPIPVRMSNGAPGTRSCTADFKIKVTGRWLRQHGAHAGRACSNHTRFGPCPQHQPSTSVRGCRRHPVEGCDGCVPASRATVAIGISVDEIHRANNRRVEDHEDVVYPLLDLRLRRDDCMRIIRDAGLPVPPKSACFFCPFRSPAAWLDQATDEPDLFARSCELEDLLNRRRAALGRDPVYLTRFGAPLAQVIGTAQERLFDHDPGCDSGWCMT
;
A
#
# COMPACT_ATOMS: atom_id res chain seq x y z
N MET A 1 -9.04 -9.57 9.99
CA MET A 1 -8.44 -8.73 8.95
C MET A 1 -8.00 -7.44 9.64
N PRO A 2 -6.73 -7.07 9.62
CA PRO A 2 -6.27 -5.88 10.31
C PRO A 2 -6.71 -4.62 9.52
N ILE A 3 -7.62 -3.86 10.10
CA ILE A 3 -7.96 -2.53 9.63
C ILE A 3 -6.93 -1.57 10.24
N PRO A 4 -6.30 -0.68 9.45
CA PRO A 4 -5.41 0.33 10.01
C PRO A 4 -6.21 1.26 10.93
N VAL A 5 -5.65 1.56 12.08
CA VAL A 5 -6.28 2.44 13.09
C VAL A 5 -5.20 3.26 13.79
N ARG A 6 -5.59 4.29 14.52
CA ARG A 6 -4.76 5.01 15.47
C ARG A 6 -5.00 4.46 16.88
N MET A 7 -3.93 4.29 17.63
CA MET A 7 -4.01 3.90 19.04
C MET A 7 -4.54 5.06 19.89
N SER A 8 -4.91 4.78 21.14
CA SER A 8 -5.44 5.78 22.09
C SER A 8 -4.52 6.99 22.30
N ASN A 9 -3.21 6.81 22.13
CA ASN A 9 -2.19 7.86 22.20
C ASN A 9 -1.94 8.57 20.84
N GLY A 10 -2.78 8.34 19.82
CA GLY A 10 -2.63 8.91 18.48
C GLY A 10 -1.59 8.23 17.57
N ALA A 11 -0.78 7.31 18.11
CA ALA A 11 0.21 6.60 17.32
C ALA A 11 -0.44 5.72 16.25
N PRO A 12 0.16 5.59 15.05
CA PRO A 12 -0.36 4.70 14.02
C PRO A 12 -0.22 3.24 14.46
N GLY A 13 -1.29 2.47 14.30
CA GLY A 13 -1.26 1.01 14.43
C GLY A 13 -0.61 0.34 13.22
N THR A 14 -0.59 -0.99 13.23
CA THR A 14 0.00 -1.79 12.15
C THR A 14 -0.67 -1.50 10.80
N ARG A 15 0.15 -1.23 9.78
CA ARG A 15 -0.29 -0.93 8.41
C ARG A 15 -0.07 -2.13 7.50
N SER A 16 -0.97 -3.09 7.52
CA SER A 16 -0.89 -4.23 6.60
C SER A 16 -1.80 -4.09 5.37
N CYS A 17 -2.63 -3.04 5.31
CA CYS A 17 -3.63 -2.87 4.26
C CYS A 17 -3.03 -2.87 2.84
N THR A 18 -1.88 -2.22 2.62
CA THR A 18 -1.21 -2.25 1.31
C THR A 18 -0.73 -3.66 0.96
N ALA A 19 -0.14 -4.37 1.91
CA ALA A 19 0.32 -5.74 1.70
C ALA A 19 -0.85 -6.68 1.44
N ASP A 20 -1.92 -6.60 2.23
CA ASP A 20 -3.03 -7.55 2.18
C ASP A 20 -3.98 -7.31 1.00
N PHE A 21 -4.32 -6.04 0.70
CA PHE A 21 -5.34 -5.70 -0.30
C PHE A 21 -4.78 -5.29 -1.67
N LYS A 22 -3.50 -4.93 -1.75
CA LYS A 22 -2.88 -4.53 -3.02
C LYS A 22 -1.82 -5.54 -3.45
N ILE A 23 -0.71 -5.66 -2.72
CA ILE A 23 0.44 -6.46 -3.14
C ILE A 23 0.07 -7.95 -3.28
N LYS A 24 -0.53 -8.55 -2.25
CA LYS A 24 -0.93 -9.97 -2.31
C LYS A 24 -1.98 -10.25 -3.38
N VAL A 25 -2.93 -9.33 -3.57
CA VAL A 25 -3.99 -9.49 -4.58
C VAL A 25 -3.41 -9.37 -5.98
N THR A 26 -2.61 -8.34 -6.25
CA THR A 26 -1.93 -8.17 -7.53
C THR A 26 -1.01 -9.34 -7.84
N GLY A 27 -0.16 -9.76 -6.90
CA GLY A 27 0.74 -10.89 -7.09
C GLY A 27 0.00 -12.22 -7.33
N ARG A 28 -1.18 -12.43 -6.72
CA ARG A 28 -2.03 -13.59 -7.02
C ARG A 28 -2.56 -13.52 -8.44
N TRP A 29 -3.08 -12.38 -8.84
CA TRP A 29 -3.61 -12.15 -10.18
C TRP A 29 -2.53 -12.38 -11.24
N LEU A 30 -1.34 -11.82 -11.08
CA LEU A 30 -0.21 -12.00 -12.00
C LEU A 30 0.14 -13.48 -12.17
N ARG A 31 0.22 -14.25 -11.08
CA ARG A 31 0.48 -15.69 -11.15
C ARG A 31 -0.63 -16.46 -11.84
N GLN A 32 -1.89 -16.09 -11.66
CA GLN A 32 -3.02 -16.69 -12.37
C GLN A 32 -2.98 -16.39 -13.88
N HIS A 33 -2.31 -15.31 -14.29
CA HIS A 33 -2.15 -14.90 -15.69
C HIS A 33 -0.76 -15.24 -16.25
N GLY A 34 -0.09 -16.22 -15.68
CA GLY A 34 1.11 -16.83 -16.25
C GLY A 34 2.44 -16.26 -15.75
N ALA A 35 2.43 -15.28 -14.83
CA ALA A 35 3.68 -14.82 -14.24
C ALA A 35 4.21 -15.84 -13.22
N HIS A 36 5.46 -16.28 -13.38
CA HIS A 36 6.10 -17.21 -12.45
C HIS A 36 7.63 -16.99 -12.39
N ALA A 37 8.20 -17.35 -11.26
CA ALA A 37 9.66 -17.44 -11.12
C ALA A 37 10.20 -18.63 -11.94
N GLY A 38 11.42 -18.50 -12.44
CA GLY A 38 12.11 -19.61 -13.06
C GLY A 38 12.40 -20.72 -12.06
N ARG A 39 12.48 -21.96 -12.55
CA ARG A 39 12.80 -23.12 -11.73
C ARG A 39 13.80 -24.03 -12.41
N ALA A 40 14.93 -24.27 -11.74
CA ALA A 40 15.88 -25.27 -12.17
C ALA A 40 15.34 -26.69 -11.91
N CYS A 41 15.64 -27.62 -12.81
CA CYS A 41 15.38 -29.05 -12.61
C CYS A 41 16.38 -29.64 -11.57
N SER A 42 16.13 -30.90 -11.17
CA SER A 42 16.97 -31.59 -10.17
C SER A 42 18.45 -31.63 -10.56
N ASN A 43 18.76 -31.76 -11.85
CA ASN A 43 20.14 -31.85 -12.36
C ASN A 43 20.88 -30.49 -12.31
N HIS A 44 20.15 -29.37 -12.28
CA HIS A 44 20.71 -28.02 -12.23
C HIS A 44 20.50 -27.32 -10.88
N THR A 45 19.94 -28.06 -9.91
CA THR A 45 19.81 -27.56 -8.54
C THR A 45 21.22 -27.44 -7.93
N ARG A 46 21.67 -26.23 -7.61
CA ARG A 46 22.96 -26.00 -6.98
C ARG A 46 22.86 -26.20 -5.48
N PHE A 47 23.78 -26.98 -4.92
CA PHE A 47 23.99 -27.13 -3.50
C PHE A 47 25.07 -26.14 -3.05
N GLY A 48 24.88 -25.51 -1.90
CA GLY A 48 25.79 -24.49 -1.36
C GLY A 48 25.45 -23.06 -1.72
N PRO A 49 26.34 -22.08 -1.43
CA PRO A 49 26.09 -20.68 -1.68
C PRO A 49 25.86 -20.41 -3.17
N CYS A 50 24.72 -19.82 -3.49
CA CYS A 50 24.40 -19.40 -4.86
C CYS A 50 25.07 -18.05 -5.12
N PRO A 51 25.91 -17.89 -6.19
CA PRO A 51 26.60 -16.63 -6.46
C PRO A 51 25.69 -15.43 -6.69
N GLN A 52 24.44 -15.67 -7.09
CA GLN A 52 23.44 -14.64 -7.37
C GLN A 52 22.56 -14.31 -6.15
N HIS A 53 22.56 -15.18 -5.12
CA HIS A 53 21.89 -14.92 -3.85
C HIS A 53 22.94 -15.01 -2.75
N GLN A 54 23.21 -13.92 -2.08
CA GLN A 54 24.14 -13.85 -0.94
C GLN A 54 23.75 -14.83 0.18
N PRO A 55 24.70 -15.21 1.02
CA PRO A 55 24.96 -16.58 1.40
C PRO A 55 23.70 -17.25 1.95
N SER A 56 23.12 -18.11 1.13
CA SER A 56 22.14 -19.06 1.62
C SER A 56 22.87 -20.06 2.51
N THR A 57 22.70 -19.96 3.80
CA THR A 57 23.06 -21.01 4.80
C THR A 57 22.18 -22.26 4.64
N SER A 58 21.32 -22.30 3.65
CA SER A 58 20.42 -23.40 3.36
C SER A 58 21.16 -24.56 2.70
N VAL A 59 21.15 -25.72 3.34
CA VAL A 59 21.63 -27.02 2.81
C VAL A 59 20.84 -27.45 1.56
N ARG A 60 19.72 -26.79 1.24
CA ARG A 60 18.90 -27.08 0.07
C ARG A 60 19.46 -26.37 -1.15
N GLY A 61 19.58 -27.09 -2.27
CA GLY A 61 20.08 -26.52 -3.53
C GLY A 61 19.20 -25.36 -4.04
N CYS A 62 19.84 -24.39 -4.68
CA CYS A 62 19.15 -23.29 -5.31
C CYS A 62 18.38 -23.75 -6.54
N ARG A 63 17.06 -23.66 -6.51
CA ARG A 63 16.17 -24.01 -7.61
C ARG A 63 15.67 -22.81 -8.42
N ARG A 64 16.21 -21.62 -8.16
CA ARG A 64 15.70 -20.37 -8.76
C ARG A 64 16.36 -19.99 -10.08
N HIS A 65 17.42 -20.72 -10.49
CA HIS A 65 18.14 -20.40 -11.69
C HIS A 65 18.03 -21.56 -12.71
N PRO A 66 17.05 -21.49 -13.60
CA PRO A 66 16.96 -22.42 -14.72
C PRO A 66 18.16 -22.28 -15.63
N VAL A 67 18.57 -23.35 -16.25
CA VAL A 67 19.61 -23.35 -17.30
C VAL A 67 18.90 -23.24 -18.64
N GLU A 68 19.34 -22.27 -19.44
CA GLU A 68 18.80 -22.03 -20.77
C GLU A 68 19.05 -23.23 -21.68
N GLY A 69 18.05 -23.62 -22.48
CA GLY A 69 18.13 -24.79 -23.36
C GLY A 69 17.98 -26.15 -22.67
N CYS A 70 17.63 -26.19 -21.39
CA CYS A 70 17.35 -27.44 -20.69
C CYS A 70 15.83 -27.70 -20.62
N ASP A 71 15.37 -28.81 -21.21
CA ASP A 71 13.95 -29.22 -21.22
C ASP A 71 13.35 -29.43 -19.83
N GLY A 72 14.16 -29.76 -18.84
CA GLY A 72 13.75 -29.96 -17.46
C GLY A 72 13.68 -28.69 -16.62
N CYS A 73 14.28 -27.59 -17.07
CA CYS A 73 14.21 -26.28 -16.42
C CYS A 73 13.01 -25.48 -16.91
N VAL A 74 12.39 -24.75 -16.02
CA VAL A 74 11.30 -23.84 -16.38
C VAL A 74 11.85 -22.41 -16.41
N PRO A 75 11.91 -21.73 -17.55
CA PRO A 75 12.35 -20.34 -17.64
C PRO A 75 11.38 -19.45 -16.86
N ALA A 76 11.85 -18.30 -16.38
CA ALA A 76 10.98 -17.34 -15.71
C ALA A 76 10.04 -16.66 -16.73
N SER A 77 8.78 -16.48 -16.34
CA SER A 77 7.83 -15.60 -17.02
C SER A 77 7.49 -14.47 -16.06
N ARG A 78 8.14 -13.32 -16.20
CA ARG A 78 8.00 -12.21 -15.25
C ARG A 78 7.04 -11.16 -15.80
N ALA A 79 6.19 -10.65 -14.93
CA ALA A 79 5.29 -9.56 -15.28
C ALA A 79 5.94 -8.20 -14.97
N THR A 80 5.89 -7.27 -15.91
CA THR A 80 6.29 -5.88 -15.63
C THR A 80 5.21 -5.18 -14.84
N VAL A 81 5.56 -4.69 -13.65
CA VAL A 81 4.68 -3.96 -12.74
C VAL A 81 5.11 -2.51 -12.67
N ALA A 82 4.37 -1.63 -13.34
CA ALA A 82 4.63 -0.20 -13.29
C ALA A 82 3.97 0.43 -12.06
N ILE A 83 4.75 1.15 -11.26
CA ILE A 83 4.28 1.83 -10.05
C ILE A 83 4.41 3.34 -10.24
N GLY A 84 3.28 4.06 -10.06
CA GLY A 84 3.19 5.50 -10.22
C GLY A 84 3.71 6.27 -8.99
N ILE A 85 5.00 6.11 -8.67
CA ILE A 85 5.69 6.91 -7.65
C ILE A 85 6.31 8.10 -8.36
N SER A 86 5.94 9.33 -7.95
CA SER A 86 6.51 10.57 -8.44
C SER A 86 7.81 10.92 -7.71
N VAL A 87 8.56 11.91 -8.21
CA VAL A 87 9.81 12.38 -7.59
C VAL A 87 9.60 12.83 -6.14
N ASP A 88 8.44 13.39 -5.82
CA ASP A 88 8.09 13.84 -4.46
C ASP A 88 8.00 12.66 -3.46
N GLU A 89 7.80 11.45 -3.96
CA GLU A 89 7.63 10.23 -3.17
C GLU A 89 8.76 9.20 -3.41
N ILE A 90 9.92 9.62 -3.91
CA ILE A 90 11.02 8.73 -4.31
C ILE A 90 11.49 7.79 -3.19
N HIS A 91 11.40 8.23 -1.93
CA HIS A 91 11.74 7.41 -0.76
C HIS A 91 10.90 6.12 -0.65
N ARG A 92 9.75 6.07 -1.33
CA ARG A 92 8.85 4.89 -1.35
C ARG A 92 9.30 3.82 -2.33
N ALA A 93 10.09 4.18 -3.34
CA ALA A 93 10.59 3.24 -4.35
C ALA A 93 11.56 2.21 -3.74
N ASN A 94 12.33 2.60 -2.71
CA ASN A 94 13.35 1.77 -2.09
C ASN A 94 12.81 0.76 -1.08
N ASN A 95 11.55 0.87 -0.68
CA ASN A 95 10.98 0.08 0.42
C ASN A 95 10.12 -1.10 -0.05
N ARG A 96 9.98 -1.29 -1.37
CA ARG A 96 9.18 -2.39 -1.89
C ARG A 96 10.02 -3.65 -2.06
N ARG A 97 9.57 -4.74 -1.45
CA ARG A 97 10.05 -6.08 -1.78
C ARG A 97 9.55 -6.47 -3.17
N VAL A 98 10.47 -6.82 -4.05
CA VAL A 98 10.17 -7.35 -5.38
C VAL A 98 10.05 -8.87 -5.30
N GLU A 99 8.98 -9.42 -5.84
CA GLU A 99 8.78 -10.86 -5.90
C GLU A 99 9.46 -11.46 -7.16
N ASP A 100 9.82 -12.72 -7.09
CA ASP A 100 10.60 -13.40 -8.15
C ASP A 100 9.86 -13.47 -9.52
N HIS A 101 8.56 -13.22 -9.54
CA HIS A 101 7.72 -13.22 -10.74
C HIS A 101 7.37 -11.81 -11.25
N GLU A 102 8.00 -10.78 -10.70
CA GLU A 102 7.76 -9.37 -11.05
C GLU A 102 9.04 -8.67 -11.49
N ASP A 103 8.93 -7.78 -12.47
CA ASP A 103 9.88 -6.73 -12.80
C ASP A 103 9.23 -5.38 -12.50
N VAL A 104 9.71 -4.70 -11.47
CA VAL A 104 9.13 -3.43 -11.03
C VAL A 104 9.82 -2.26 -11.72
N VAL A 105 9.00 -1.39 -12.31
CA VAL A 105 9.46 -0.15 -12.97
C VAL A 105 8.75 1.07 -12.38
N TYR A 106 9.38 2.22 -12.45
CA TYR A 106 8.88 3.48 -11.91
C TYR A 106 8.84 4.56 -12.99
N PRO A 107 7.88 4.52 -13.93
CA PRO A 107 7.86 5.39 -15.10
C PRO A 107 7.88 6.89 -14.77
N LEU A 108 7.24 7.30 -13.68
CA LEU A 108 7.23 8.72 -13.28
C LEU A 108 8.59 9.19 -12.74
N LEU A 109 9.38 8.30 -12.11
CA LEU A 109 10.75 8.60 -11.69
C LEU A 109 11.67 8.68 -12.91
N ASP A 110 11.53 7.76 -13.87
CA ASP A 110 12.31 7.75 -15.10
C ASP A 110 12.09 9.03 -15.90
N LEU A 111 10.84 9.50 -15.95
CA LEU A 111 10.45 10.77 -16.57
C LEU A 111 10.69 12.01 -15.68
N ARG A 112 11.18 11.83 -14.46
CA ARG A 112 11.42 12.88 -13.46
C ARG A 112 10.19 13.75 -13.18
N LEU A 113 8.99 13.18 -13.21
CA LEU A 113 7.74 13.89 -13.00
C LEU A 113 7.41 14.04 -11.51
N ARG A 114 7.00 15.23 -11.14
CA ARG A 114 6.41 15.55 -9.85
C ARG A 114 4.89 15.39 -9.91
N ARG A 115 4.23 15.43 -8.75
CA ARG A 115 2.77 15.35 -8.67
C ARG A 115 2.09 16.48 -9.47
N ASP A 116 2.61 17.70 -9.38
CA ASP A 116 2.06 18.86 -10.11
C ASP A 116 2.20 18.70 -11.62
N ASP A 117 3.31 18.11 -12.09
CA ASP A 117 3.50 17.78 -13.52
C ASP A 117 2.46 16.76 -13.98
N CYS A 118 2.21 15.73 -13.18
CA CYS A 118 1.18 14.74 -13.49
C CYS A 118 -0.22 15.39 -13.58
N MET A 119 -0.56 16.29 -12.65
CA MET A 119 -1.84 17.00 -12.67
C MET A 119 -1.95 17.94 -13.88
N ARG A 120 -0.86 18.60 -14.30
CA ARG A 120 -0.82 19.41 -15.51
C ARG A 120 -1.04 18.57 -16.74
N ILE A 121 -0.31 17.46 -16.89
CA ILE A 121 -0.47 16.53 -18.04
C ILE A 121 -1.91 16.04 -18.17
N ILE A 122 -2.57 15.70 -17.06
CA ILE A 122 -3.97 15.26 -17.06
C ILE A 122 -4.90 16.38 -17.55
N ARG A 123 -4.69 17.62 -17.08
CA ARG A 123 -5.49 18.78 -17.53
C ARG A 123 -5.25 19.10 -19.00
N ASP A 124 -3.99 19.07 -19.44
CA ASP A 124 -3.61 19.33 -20.84
C ASP A 124 -4.19 18.30 -21.80
N ALA A 125 -4.40 17.07 -21.31
CA ALA A 125 -5.12 16.02 -22.03
C ALA A 125 -6.66 16.18 -22.00
N GLY A 126 -7.20 17.25 -21.42
CA GLY A 126 -8.64 17.51 -21.29
C GLY A 126 -9.36 16.60 -20.31
N LEU A 127 -8.62 15.91 -19.43
CA LEU A 127 -9.19 14.99 -18.44
C LEU A 127 -9.34 15.66 -17.07
N PRO A 128 -10.36 15.31 -16.28
CA PRO A 128 -10.47 15.78 -14.91
C PRO A 128 -9.37 15.17 -14.04
N VAL A 129 -8.72 15.97 -13.22
CA VAL A 129 -7.75 15.47 -12.24
C VAL A 129 -8.51 14.65 -11.20
N PRO A 130 -8.23 13.33 -11.06
CA PRO A 130 -8.95 12.50 -10.12
C PRO A 130 -8.63 12.89 -8.68
N PRO A 131 -9.61 12.80 -7.77
CA PRO A 131 -9.35 12.99 -6.34
C PRO A 131 -8.40 11.93 -5.82
N LYS A 132 -7.77 12.19 -4.67
CA LYS A 132 -6.86 11.23 -4.04
C LYS A 132 -7.62 9.95 -3.66
N SER A 133 -7.21 8.83 -4.22
CA SER A 133 -7.80 7.52 -3.89
C SER A 133 -7.42 7.10 -2.47
N ALA A 134 -8.43 6.95 -1.61
CA ALA A 134 -8.28 6.44 -0.25
C ALA A 134 -9.49 5.58 0.13
N CYS A 135 -9.30 4.62 1.05
CA CYS A 135 -10.44 3.93 1.66
C CYS A 135 -11.31 4.94 2.43
N PHE A 136 -12.62 4.76 2.44
CA PHE A 136 -13.53 5.67 3.15
C PHE A 136 -13.23 5.76 4.66
N PHE A 137 -12.66 4.71 5.25
CA PHE A 137 -12.25 4.60 6.65
C PHE A 137 -10.75 4.77 6.88
N CYS A 138 -10.01 5.40 5.98
CA CYS A 138 -8.54 5.48 6.08
C CYS A 138 -8.09 6.38 7.25
N PRO A 139 -7.38 5.87 8.27
CA PRO A 139 -6.96 6.66 9.44
C PRO A 139 -5.79 7.63 9.14
N PHE A 140 -5.31 7.63 7.90
CA PHE A 140 -4.28 8.54 7.38
C PHE A 140 -4.89 9.66 6.54
N ARG A 141 -6.19 9.81 6.56
CA ARG A 141 -6.91 10.93 5.97
C ARG A 141 -6.67 12.17 6.82
N SER A 142 -6.38 13.31 6.19
CA SER A 142 -6.26 14.59 6.91
C SER A 142 -7.60 15.00 7.52
N PRO A 143 -7.61 15.85 8.54
CA PRO A 143 -8.84 16.38 9.11
C PRO A 143 -9.71 17.10 8.08
N ALA A 144 -9.11 17.91 7.18
CA ALA A 144 -9.82 18.54 6.08
C ALA A 144 -10.51 17.51 5.18
N ALA A 145 -9.78 16.44 4.77
CA ALA A 145 -10.36 15.38 3.95
C ALA A 145 -11.45 14.56 4.67
N TRP A 146 -11.47 14.51 6.00
CA TRP A 146 -12.58 13.95 6.76
C TRP A 146 -13.79 14.88 6.76
N LEU A 147 -13.57 16.20 6.85
CA LEU A 147 -14.62 17.20 6.75
C LEU A 147 -15.25 17.21 5.35
N ASP A 148 -14.41 17.17 4.30
CA ASP A 148 -14.87 17.04 2.91
C ASP A 148 -15.76 15.79 2.77
N GLN A 149 -15.33 14.64 3.30
CA GLN A 149 -16.12 13.43 3.24
C GLN A 149 -17.45 13.55 4.02
N ALA A 150 -17.44 14.22 5.17
CA ALA A 150 -18.66 14.42 5.94
C ALA A 150 -19.68 15.32 5.19
N THR A 151 -19.19 16.26 4.36
CA THR A 151 -19.99 17.17 3.57
C THR A 151 -20.45 16.55 2.25
N ASP A 152 -19.52 15.97 1.49
CA ASP A 152 -19.76 15.53 0.13
C ASP A 152 -20.27 14.07 0.05
N GLU A 153 -19.87 13.23 1.03
CA GLU A 153 -20.19 11.80 1.08
C GLU A 153 -20.69 11.37 2.47
N PRO A 154 -21.80 11.98 2.99
CA PRO A 154 -22.26 11.79 4.38
C PRO A 154 -22.53 10.32 4.73
N ASP A 155 -23.03 9.52 3.80
CA ASP A 155 -23.25 8.07 3.99
C ASP A 155 -21.95 7.32 4.25
N LEU A 156 -20.88 7.64 3.53
CA LEU A 156 -19.58 7.02 3.73
C LEU A 156 -18.93 7.49 5.04
N PHE A 157 -19.15 8.74 5.42
CA PHE A 157 -18.72 9.25 6.71
C PHE A 157 -19.44 8.54 7.86
N ALA A 158 -20.76 8.40 7.79
CA ALA A 158 -21.54 7.66 8.79
C ALA A 158 -21.06 6.21 8.93
N ARG A 159 -20.82 5.51 7.81
CA ARG A 159 -20.24 4.16 7.82
C ARG A 159 -18.85 4.08 8.43
N SER A 160 -18.05 5.15 8.32
CA SER A 160 -16.75 5.22 8.99
C SER A 160 -16.90 5.32 10.51
N CYS A 161 -17.84 6.13 10.98
CA CYS A 161 -18.18 6.23 12.40
C CYS A 161 -18.71 4.91 12.97
N GLU A 162 -19.62 4.24 12.27
CA GLU A 162 -20.14 2.93 12.64
C GLU A 162 -19.05 1.87 12.73
N LEU A 163 -18.08 1.89 11.80
CA LEU A 163 -16.94 0.98 11.82
C LEU A 163 -16.06 1.22 13.04
N GLU A 164 -15.77 2.49 13.38
CA GLU A 164 -14.99 2.84 14.56
C GLU A 164 -15.70 2.36 15.84
N ASP A 165 -16.99 2.59 15.96
CA ASP A 165 -17.80 2.14 17.09
C ASP A 165 -17.83 0.61 17.21
N LEU A 166 -18.00 -0.10 16.09
CA LEU A 166 -17.96 -1.56 16.07
C LEU A 166 -16.60 -2.10 16.53
N LEU A 167 -15.50 -1.50 16.07
CA LEU A 167 -14.16 -1.86 16.49
C LEU A 167 -14.00 -1.66 18.00
N ASN A 168 -14.43 -0.52 18.53
CA ASN A 168 -14.27 -0.18 19.92
C ASN A 168 -15.16 -1.03 20.84
N ARG A 169 -16.38 -1.36 20.44
CA ARG A 169 -17.21 -2.34 21.17
C ARG A 169 -16.54 -3.72 21.26
N ARG A 170 -15.97 -4.21 20.15
CA ARG A 170 -15.26 -5.49 20.14
C ARG A 170 -13.99 -5.45 20.98
N ARG A 171 -13.26 -4.33 20.97
CA ARG A 171 -12.06 -4.16 21.78
C ARG A 171 -12.37 -4.09 23.27
N ALA A 172 -13.42 -3.35 23.65
CA ALA A 172 -13.89 -3.29 25.04
C ALA A 172 -14.28 -4.67 25.58
N ALA A 173 -14.98 -5.49 24.79
CA ALA A 173 -15.32 -6.86 25.14
C ALA A 173 -14.08 -7.76 25.38
N LEU A 174 -12.92 -7.39 24.84
CA LEU A 174 -11.64 -8.06 25.00
C LEU A 174 -10.72 -7.38 26.03
N GLY A 175 -11.21 -6.38 26.78
CA GLY A 175 -10.42 -5.61 27.74
C GLY A 175 -9.27 -4.81 27.10
N ARG A 176 -9.42 -4.39 25.84
CA ARG A 176 -8.39 -3.64 25.10
C ARG A 176 -8.74 -2.17 24.99
N ASP A 177 -7.73 -1.32 24.97
CA ASP A 177 -7.87 0.12 24.80
C ASP A 177 -8.60 0.48 23.50
N PRO A 178 -9.34 1.60 23.47
CA PRO A 178 -10.00 2.09 22.29
C PRO A 178 -9.01 2.45 21.19
N VAL A 179 -9.50 2.48 19.95
CA VAL A 179 -8.77 2.88 18.74
C VAL A 179 -9.60 3.86 17.94
N TYR A 180 -8.95 4.67 17.10
CA TYR A 180 -9.60 5.76 16.41
C TYR A 180 -9.20 5.79 14.93
N LEU A 181 -10.05 6.39 14.11
CA LEU A 181 -9.75 6.68 12.70
C LEU A 181 -9.05 8.03 12.53
N THR A 182 -8.88 8.78 13.62
CA THR A 182 -8.13 10.05 13.64
C THR A 182 -6.95 9.97 14.61
N ARG A 183 -6.01 10.92 14.51
CA ARG A 183 -4.87 11.05 15.44
C ARG A 183 -5.21 11.72 16.77
N PHE A 184 -6.43 12.21 16.92
CA PHE A 184 -6.80 13.07 18.07
C PHE A 184 -7.22 12.30 19.32
N GLY A 185 -7.20 10.96 19.30
CA GLY A 185 -7.56 10.14 20.46
C GLY A 185 -9.02 10.26 20.89
N ALA A 186 -9.89 10.65 19.98
CA ALA A 186 -11.33 10.81 20.21
C ALA A 186 -12.13 10.24 19.01
N PRO A 187 -13.39 9.86 19.21
CA PRO A 187 -14.26 9.33 18.17
C PRO A 187 -14.37 10.26 16.95
N LEU A 188 -14.36 9.67 15.76
CA LEU A 188 -14.40 10.41 14.49
C LEU A 188 -15.60 11.39 14.44
N ALA A 189 -16.78 10.94 14.83
CA ALA A 189 -17.98 11.77 14.87
C ALA A 189 -17.83 12.99 15.78
N GLN A 190 -17.16 12.84 16.93
CA GLN A 190 -16.90 13.93 17.86
C GLN A 190 -15.90 14.93 17.29
N VAL A 191 -14.79 14.43 16.74
CA VAL A 191 -13.70 15.28 16.19
C VAL A 191 -14.21 16.13 15.04
N ILE A 192 -14.94 15.55 14.10
CA ILE A 192 -15.41 16.25 12.90
C ILE A 192 -16.66 17.07 13.17
N GLY A 193 -17.57 16.61 14.04
CA GLY A 193 -18.76 17.37 14.46
C GLY A 193 -18.44 18.69 15.19
N THR A 194 -17.31 18.73 15.91
CA THR A 194 -16.81 19.95 16.57
C THR A 194 -15.92 20.81 15.68
N ALA A 195 -15.41 20.26 14.57
CA ALA A 195 -14.48 20.92 13.66
C ALA A 195 -15.13 21.91 12.67
N GLN A 196 -16.46 22.12 12.75
CA GLN A 196 -17.12 23.22 12.02
C GLN A 196 -16.61 24.61 12.46
N GLU A 197 -15.88 24.67 13.56
CA GLU A 197 -15.25 25.89 14.06
C GLU A 197 -13.73 25.73 14.15
N ARG A 198 -13.00 26.09 13.08
CA ARG A 198 -11.58 26.50 13.10
C ARG A 198 -10.59 25.46 13.59
N LEU A 199 -9.77 24.91 12.75
CA LEU A 199 -8.38 24.57 13.14
C LEU A 199 -7.63 23.72 12.12
N PHE A 200 -8.08 23.64 10.87
CA PHE A 200 -7.39 22.76 9.93
C PHE A 200 -6.76 23.60 8.81
N ASP A 201 -5.43 23.72 8.87
CA ASP A 201 -4.65 24.09 7.71
C ASP A 201 -4.96 23.14 6.56
N HIS A 202 -5.23 23.71 5.40
CA HIS A 202 -5.49 23.00 4.16
C HIS A 202 -4.22 22.28 3.69
N ASP A 203 -3.88 21.15 4.31
CA ASP A 203 -2.92 20.21 3.72
C ASP A 203 -3.72 19.09 3.03
N PRO A 204 -3.81 19.08 1.69
CA PRO A 204 -4.48 17.99 0.95
C PRO A 204 -3.68 16.68 0.97
N GLY A 205 -2.61 16.62 1.76
CA GLY A 205 -1.75 15.46 1.94
C GLY A 205 -2.27 14.40 2.90
N CYS A 206 -1.68 13.24 2.91
CA CYS A 206 -1.76 12.33 4.04
C CYS A 206 -0.98 12.90 5.21
N ASP A 207 -1.54 12.80 6.40
CA ASP A 207 -0.98 13.28 7.67
C ASP A 207 0.48 12.87 7.95
N SER A 208 1.00 11.87 7.27
CA SER A 208 2.32 11.31 7.56
C SER A 208 3.21 11.11 6.33
N GLY A 209 2.76 11.47 5.13
CA GLY A 209 3.51 11.15 3.89
C GLY A 209 3.72 9.64 3.65
N TRP A 210 3.27 8.79 4.56
CA TRP A 210 3.51 7.35 4.59
C TRP A 210 2.37 6.52 4.01
N CYS A 211 1.59 7.09 3.12
CA CYS A 211 0.37 6.43 2.64
C CYS A 211 0.57 5.15 1.85
N MET A 212 1.80 4.77 1.53
CA MET A 212 2.04 3.49 0.84
C MET A 212 3.48 3.03 1.04
N THR A 213 3.67 2.16 1.92
CA THR A 213 4.74 1.15 1.88
C THR A 213 4.13 -0.21 1.89
#